data_88b74a0672625bf44997b9d7e3d39cac
#
_entry.id   88b74a0672625bf44997b9d7e3d39cac
#
_cell.length_a   1.000
_cell.length_b   1.000
_cell.length_c   1.000
_cell.angle_alpha   90.00
_cell.angle_beta   90.00
_cell.angle_gamma   90.00
#
_symmetry.space_group_name_H-M   'P 1'
#
loop_
_entity.id
_entity.type
_entity.pdbx_description
1 polymer ?
#
loop_
_entity_poly.entity_id
_entity_poly.type
_entity_poly.pdbx_seq_one_letter_code
_entity_poly.pdbx_strand_id
1 'polypeptide(L)'
;MVKKTTAKDGDHVVTMREVAKAAGVSIKTVSNVVSDYEFVSDATRAKVHKAIDELGYVINVSARNLRRGSTGIIALAIPDLQLSYFAQLSSLIITEAKKLGLRVIVEPTLYSREGELDALHGSQTAMVDGLIYSPLELGPDDAAEVEVDYPLVLIGERIFTDKVDHIATENVEGAKRATSYLLQTGCKRVAVVGVHPGEEVGSAALRFRGYREALEEAGVPFDPALVVPSIMWHRNDGVAAMNTLLDSGVRPDGVVALNDMLASGVMHSIQMHDLRIPEDISVIGFDNSDDSQYLSPALTSIAPGLEAVARLSVRALKNRIDGQPPLEGDSTDPIFRKVSSTLVVRSSTRTL
;
A
#
# COMPACT_ATOMS: atom_id res chain seq x y z
N MET A 1 -45.70 3.44 -27.82
CA MET A 1 -45.58 4.89 -27.99
C MET A 1 -44.71 5.42 -26.88
N VAL A 2 -43.41 5.52 -27.10
CA VAL A 2 -42.43 6.07 -26.14
C VAL A 2 -42.32 7.56 -26.43
N LYS A 3 -42.69 8.40 -25.45
CA LYS A 3 -42.57 9.86 -25.57
C LYS A 3 -41.09 10.24 -25.58
N LYS A 4 -40.61 10.77 -26.70
CA LYS A 4 -39.37 11.52 -26.82
C LYS A 4 -39.48 12.76 -25.93
N THR A 5 -38.71 12.78 -24.82
CA THR A 5 -38.49 14.01 -24.06
C THR A 5 -37.47 14.86 -24.82
N THR A 6 -37.92 15.97 -25.32
CA THR A 6 -37.09 17.00 -25.98
C THR A 6 -36.06 17.53 -24.98
N ALA A 7 -34.78 17.58 -25.40
CA ALA A 7 -33.70 18.27 -24.71
C ALA A 7 -34.11 19.77 -24.52
N LYS A 8 -34.14 20.19 -23.28
CA LYS A 8 -34.26 21.61 -22.89
C LYS A 8 -32.90 22.28 -22.97
N ASP A 9 -32.96 23.53 -23.35
CA ASP A 9 -31.90 24.52 -23.46
C ASP A 9 -30.67 24.32 -22.57
N GLY A 10 -29.50 24.70 -23.12
CA GLY A 10 -28.19 24.52 -22.50
C GLY A 10 -28.16 24.84 -21.00
N ASP A 11 -27.70 23.88 -20.21
CA ASP A 11 -27.51 24.04 -18.78
C ASP A 11 -26.61 25.26 -18.51
N HIS A 12 -27.23 26.34 -18.07
CA HIS A 12 -26.52 27.55 -17.64
C HIS A 12 -25.80 27.22 -16.34
N VAL A 13 -24.49 26.94 -16.42
CA VAL A 13 -23.64 26.71 -15.26
C VAL A 13 -23.51 28.00 -14.48
N VAL A 14 -24.13 28.06 -13.29
CA VAL A 14 -24.06 29.25 -12.40
C VAL A 14 -22.59 29.54 -12.08
N THR A 15 -22.23 30.81 -12.19
CA THR A 15 -20.87 31.30 -12.00
C THR A 15 -20.69 31.99 -10.65
N MET A 16 -19.45 32.05 -10.15
CA MET A 16 -19.10 32.82 -8.94
C MET A 16 -19.48 34.29 -9.02
N ARG A 17 -19.56 34.85 -10.24
CA ARG A 17 -20.01 36.22 -10.48
C ARG A 17 -21.51 36.40 -10.20
N GLU A 18 -22.31 35.40 -10.52
CA GLU A 18 -23.77 35.44 -10.25
C GLU A 18 -24.03 35.27 -8.77
N VAL A 19 -23.28 34.39 -8.07
CA VAL A 19 -23.34 34.31 -6.60
C VAL A 19 -22.97 35.64 -5.95
N ALA A 20 -21.92 36.31 -6.44
CA ALA A 20 -21.50 37.62 -5.92
C ALA A 20 -22.59 38.70 -6.11
N LYS A 21 -23.24 38.69 -7.27
CA LYS A 21 -24.37 39.59 -7.57
C LYS A 21 -25.57 39.29 -6.66
N ALA A 22 -25.94 38.06 -6.48
CA ALA A 22 -27.07 37.65 -5.62
C ALA A 22 -26.80 37.96 -4.13
N ALA A 23 -25.59 37.73 -3.65
CA ALA A 23 -25.20 37.99 -2.26
C ALA A 23 -24.90 39.50 -1.99
N GLY A 24 -24.83 40.34 -3.04
CA GLY A 24 -24.50 41.76 -2.89
C GLY A 24 -23.05 42.02 -2.42
N VAL A 25 -22.11 41.18 -2.85
CA VAL A 25 -20.69 41.24 -2.45
C VAL A 25 -19.77 41.16 -3.67
N SER A 26 -18.48 41.37 -3.47
CA SER A 26 -17.48 41.20 -4.53
C SER A 26 -17.22 39.72 -4.83
N ILE A 27 -16.76 39.42 -6.06
CA ILE A 27 -16.30 38.04 -6.42
C ILE A 27 -15.19 37.58 -5.46
N LYS A 28 -14.30 38.50 -5.05
CA LYS A 28 -13.24 38.22 -4.08
C LYS A 28 -13.82 37.81 -2.72
N THR A 29 -14.92 38.47 -2.29
CA THR A 29 -15.61 38.10 -1.05
C THR A 29 -16.23 36.69 -1.13
N VAL A 30 -16.89 36.37 -2.27
CA VAL A 30 -17.40 34.99 -2.50
C VAL A 30 -16.26 34.00 -2.47
N SER A 31 -15.15 34.26 -3.15
CA SER A 31 -13.97 33.42 -3.15
C SER A 31 -13.40 33.20 -1.74
N ASN A 32 -13.36 34.23 -0.92
CA ASN A 32 -12.91 34.19 0.45
C ASN A 32 -13.84 33.31 1.33
N VAL A 33 -15.17 33.45 1.15
CA VAL A 33 -16.14 32.62 1.86
C VAL A 33 -16.00 31.13 1.47
N VAL A 34 -15.93 30.87 0.16
CA VAL A 34 -15.76 29.49 -0.38
C VAL A 34 -14.44 28.84 0.04
N SER A 35 -13.40 29.65 0.32
CA SER A 35 -12.10 29.16 0.80
C SER A 35 -11.96 29.15 2.33
N ASP A 36 -13.05 29.45 3.03
CA ASP A 36 -13.10 29.52 4.49
C ASP A 36 -12.09 30.51 5.12
N TYR A 37 -11.87 31.66 4.42
CA TYR A 37 -10.95 32.68 4.86
C TYR A 37 -11.38 33.29 6.20
N GLU A 38 -10.48 33.30 7.18
CA GLU A 38 -10.73 33.63 8.58
C GLU A 38 -11.35 35.02 8.80
N PHE A 39 -10.94 36.01 8.00
CA PHE A 39 -11.34 37.42 8.18
C PHE A 39 -12.63 37.79 7.42
N VAL A 40 -13.55 36.84 7.19
CA VAL A 40 -14.89 37.13 6.68
C VAL A 40 -15.90 37.09 7.83
N SER A 41 -16.69 38.17 7.99
CA SER A 41 -17.72 38.22 9.04
C SER A 41 -18.80 37.15 8.83
N ASP A 42 -19.36 36.61 9.94
CA ASP A 42 -20.41 35.60 9.90
C ASP A 42 -21.64 36.04 9.11
N ALA A 43 -22.01 37.32 9.22
CA ALA A 43 -23.11 37.89 8.44
C ALA A 43 -22.86 37.85 6.93
N THR A 44 -21.61 38.10 6.50
CA THR A 44 -21.23 38.02 5.08
C THR A 44 -21.18 36.58 4.63
N ARG A 45 -20.64 35.70 5.45
CA ARG A 45 -20.58 34.26 5.20
C ARG A 45 -22.00 33.69 5.01
N ALA A 46 -22.93 34.00 5.87
CA ALA A 46 -24.31 33.55 5.78
C ALA A 46 -25.01 34.04 4.50
N LYS A 47 -24.79 35.31 4.08
CA LYS A 47 -25.35 35.86 2.83
C LYS A 47 -24.84 35.11 1.60
N VAL A 48 -23.53 34.79 1.58
CA VAL A 48 -22.93 34.10 0.44
C VAL A 48 -23.38 32.65 0.38
N HIS A 49 -23.42 31.90 1.51
CA HIS A 49 -23.94 30.55 1.55
C HIS A 49 -25.40 30.48 1.09
N LYS A 50 -26.25 31.40 1.56
CA LYS A 50 -27.63 31.50 1.09
C LYS A 50 -27.74 31.65 -0.42
N ALA A 51 -26.92 32.53 -1.01
CA ALA A 51 -26.92 32.75 -2.45
C ALA A 51 -26.40 31.53 -3.24
N ILE A 52 -25.40 30.80 -2.69
CA ILE A 52 -24.90 29.55 -3.24
C ILE A 52 -26.01 28.48 -3.29
N ASP A 53 -26.74 28.32 -2.19
CA ASP A 53 -27.82 27.31 -2.07
C ASP A 53 -29.00 27.67 -2.98
N GLU A 54 -29.43 28.97 -3.02
CA GLU A 54 -30.54 29.43 -3.85
C GLU A 54 -30.28 29.31 -5.33
N LEU A 55 -29.03 29.55 -5.78
CA LEU A 55 -28.64 29.47 -7.19
C LEU A 55 -28.20 28.05 -7.61
N GLY A 56 -28.02 27.13 -6.67
CA GLY A 56 -27.45 25.82 -6.96
C GLY A 56 -25.99 25.88 -7.46
N TYR A 57 -25.21 26.88 -6.98
CA TYR A 57 -23.82 27.03 -7.40
C TYR A 57 -22.98 25.90 -6.93
N VAL A 58 -22.40 25.13 -7.87
CA VAL A 58 -21.41 24.11 -7.59
C VAL A 58 -20.03 24.72 -7.66
N ILE A 59 -19.28 24.62 -6.56
CA ILE A 59 -17.91 25.14 -6.49
C ILE A 59 -17.06 24.44 -7.57
N ASN A 60 -16.55 25.23 -8.51
CA ASN A 60 -15.58 24.70 -9.46
C ASN A 60 -14.25 24.43 -8.75
N VAL A 61 -14.08 23.16 -8.37
CA VAL A 61 -12.91 22.68 -7.62
C VAL A 61 -11.63 22.91 -8.43
N SER A 62 -11.66 22.70 -9.74
CA SER A 62 -10.50 22.92 -10.62
C SER A 62 -10.05 24.38 -10.64
N ALA A 63 -10.98 25.32 -10.73
CA ALA A 63 -10.67 26.77 -10.69
C ALA A 63 -10.16 27.21 -9.30
N ARG A 64 -10.63 26.59 -8.23
CA ARG A 64 -10.15 26.81 -6.87
C ARG A 64 -8.72 26.28 -6.71
N ASN A 65 -8.46 25.07 -7.16
CA ASN A 65 -7.17 24.38 -7.07
C ASN A 65 -6.11 25.13 -7.87
N LEU A 66 -6.43 25.59 -9.09
CA LEU A 66 -5.54 26.42 -9.91
C LEU A 66 -5.09 27.71 -9.19
N ARG A 67 -5.97 28.33 -8.39
CA ARG A 67 -5.62 29.53 -7.61
C ARG A 67 -4.79 29.23 -6.38
N ARG A 68 -4.93 28.03 -5.80
CA ARG A 68 -4.17 27.59 -4.61
C ARG A 68 -2.82 26.99 -4.99
N GLY A 69 -2.61 26.62 -6.25
CA GLY A 69 -1.45 25.87 -6.69
C GLY A 69 -1.40 24.44 -6.11
N SER A 70 -2.54 23.92 -5.60
CA SER A 70 -2.65 22.59 -5.00
C SER A 70 -4.06 22.04 -5.22
N THR A 71 -4.15 20.76 -5.55
CA THR A 71 -5.40 20.03 -5.76
C THR A 71 -6.00 19.49 -4.46
N GLY A 72 -5.18 19.27 -3.46
CA GLY A 72 -5.51 18.53 -2.24
C GLY A 72 -5.70 17.04 -2.49
N ILE A 73 -5.20 16.54 -3.62
CA ILE A 73 -5.30 15.12 -4.03
C ILE A 73 -3.89 14.57 -4.17
N ILE A 74 -3.67 13.38 -3.66
CA ILE A 74 -2.47 12.58 -3.90
C ILE A 74 -2.84 11.27 -4.58
N ALA A 75 -1.93 10.70 -5.35
CA ALA A 75 -2.09 9.35 -5.90
C ALA A 75 -1.37 8.31 -5.02
N LEU A 76 -1.87 7.09 -5.05
CA LEU A 76 -1.25 5.90 -4.52
C LEU A 76 -1.22 4.84 -5.61
N ALA A 77 -0.05 4.61 -6.21
CA ALA A 77 0.14 3.57 -7.21
C ALA A 77 0.65 2.29 -6.53
N ILE A 78 -0.08 1.19 -6.74
CA ILE A 78 0.18 -0.13 -6.13
C ILE A 78 -0.02 -1.24 -7.16
N PRO A 79 0.61 -2.41 -6.99
CA PRO A 79 0.47 -3.52 -7.95
C PRO A 79 -0.94 -4.03 -8.10
N ASP A 80 -1.63 -4.35 -6.99
CA ASP A 80 -2.94 -5.00 -7.01
C ASP A 80 -3.72 -4.77 -5.71
N LEU A 81 -5.00 -4.43 -5.83
CA LEU A 81 -5.93 -4.31 -4.70
C LEU A 81 -6.45 -5.67 -4.19
N GLN A 82 -6.28 -6.77 -4.92
CA GLN A 82 -6.68 -8.09 -4.46
C GLN A 82 -5.73 -8.64 -3.39
N LEU A 83 -4.48 -8.18 -3.35
CA LEU A 83 -3.55 -8.54 -2.29
C LEU A 83 -3.92 -7.82 -0.99
N SER A 84 -4.21 -8.59 0.06
CA SER A 84 -4.66 -8.07 1.35
C SER A 84 -3.72 -7.01 1.94
N TYR A 85 -2.41 -7.16 1.73
CA TYR A 85 -1.40 -6.17 2.10
C TYR A 85 -1.69 -4.79 1.50
N PHE A 86 -1.88 -4.72 0.17
CA PHE A 86 -2.11 -3.44 -0.52
C PHE A 86 -3.49 -2.86 -0.25
N ALA A 87 -4.51 -3.71 -0.07
CA ALA A 87 -5.85 -3.26 0.32
C ALA A 87 -5.83 -2.59 1.71
N GLN A 88 -5.17 -3.19 2.69
CA GLN A 88 -5.02 -2.63 4.03
C GLN A 88 -4.14 -1.38 4.05
N LEU A 89 -3.00 -1.41 3.35
CA LEU A 89 -2.12 -0.25 3.22
C LEU A 89 -2.85 0.94 2.60
N SER A 90 -3.63 0.72 1.54
CA SER A 90 -4.46 1.75 0.90
C SER A 90 -5.45 2.36 1.89
N SER A 91 -6.15 1.54 2.67
CA SER A 91 -7.10 2.00 3.70
C SER A 91 -6.42 2.86 4.77
N LEU A 92 -5.22 2.46 5.21
CA LEU A 92 -4.43 3.21 6.18
C LEU A 92 -3.93 4.53 5.60
N ILE A 93 -3.40 4.54 4.37
CA ILE A 93 -2.95 5.75 3.66
C ILE A 93 -4.11 6.72 3.49
N ILE A 94 -5.29 6.25 3.07
CA ILE A 94 -6.50 7.08 2.95
C ILE A 94 -6.86 7.73 4.30
N THR A 95 -6.77 6.94 5.37
CA THR A 95 -7.07 7.41 6.74
C THR A 95 -6.07 8.46 7.21
N GLU A 96 -4.78 8.25 6.99
CA GLU A 96 -3.72 9.20 7.35
C GLU A 96 -3.79 10.48 6.48
N ALA A 97 -4.00 10.35 5.18
CA ALA A 97 -4.16 11.47 4.26
C ALA A 97 -5.35 12.37 4.65
N LYS A 98 -6.48 11.76 5.05
CA LYS A 98 -7.66 12.49 5.50
C LYS A 98 -7.37 13.36 6.73
N LYS A 99 -6.53 12.91 7.67
CA LYS A 99 -6.12 13.70 8.85
C LYS A 99 -5.37 14.97 8.46
N LEU A 100 -4.70 14.96 7.30
CA LEU A 100 -3.93 16.09 6.76
C LEU A 100 -4.72 16.88 5.68
N GLY A 101 -6.03 16.63 5.54
CA GLY A 101 -6.88 17.32 4.58
C GLY A 101 -6.67 16.91 3.12
N LEU A 102 -6.00 15.77 2.88
CA LEU A 102 -5.74 15.22 1.55
C LEU A 102 -6.77 14.15 1.17
N ARG A 103 -7.01 14.01 -0.12
CA ARG A 103 -7.76 12.90 -0.73
C ARG A 103 -6.79 12.00 -1.48
N VAL A 104 -7.10 10.70 -1.56
CA VAL A 104 -6.26 9.72 -2.24
C VAL A 104 -7.01 9.15 -3.43
N ILE A 105 -6.34 9.09 -4.57
CA ILE A 105 -6.73 8.27 -5.72
C ILE A 105 -5.83 7.04 -5.68
N VAL A 106 -6.43 5.84 -5.68
CA VAL A 106 -5.69 4.58 -5.73
C VAL A 106 -5.66 4.09 -7.17
N GLU A 107 -4.45 3.80 -7.65
CA GLU A 107 -4.18 3.40 -9.03
C GLU A 107 -3.48 2.03 -9.04
N PRO A 108 -4.18 0.94 -9.37
CA PRO A 108 -3.55 -0.36 -9.54
C PRO A 108 -2.76 -0.42 -10.86
N THR A 109 -1.47 -0.78 -10.78
CA THR A 109 -0.58 -0.90 -11.96
C THR A 109 -0.69 -2.27 -12.66
N LEU A 110 -1.39 -3.22 -12.03
CA LEU A 110 -1.78 -4.53 -12.59
C LEU A 110 -0.60 -5.40 -13.06
N TYR A 111 0.49 -5.40 -12.30
CA TYR A 111 1.70 -6.16 -12.64
C TYR A 111 2.24 -5.80 -14.04
N SER A 112 2.17 -4.55 -14.42
CA SER A 112 2.52 -4.06 -15.73
C SER A 112 3.56 -2.95 -15.65
N ARG A 113 4.71 -3.16 -16.33
CA ARG A 113 5.71 -2.12 -16.49
C ARG A 113 5.12 -0.85 -17.13
N GLU A 114 4.26 -1.00 -18.14
CA GLU A 114 3.58 0.12 -18.78
C GLU A 114 2.67 0.85 -17.80
N GLY A 115 1.90 0.11 -16.96
CA GLY A 115 1.05 0.68 -15.92
C GLY A 115 1.86 1.43 -14.86
N GLU A 116 3.04 0.95 -14.50
CA GLU A 116 3.94 1.63 -13.56
C GLU A 116 4.51 2.94 -14.16
N LEU A 117 4.92 2.90 -15.43
CA LEU A 117 5.38 4.10 -16.13
C LEU A 117 4.25 5.11 -16.35
N ASP A 118 3.02 4.66 -16.64
CA ASP A 118 1.86 5.54 -16.74
C ASP A 118 1.52 6.21 -15.39
N ALA A 119 1.62 5.48 -14.29
CA ALA A 119 1.46 6.04 -12.95
C ALA A 119 2.51 7.12 -12.62
N LEU A 120 3.74 6.98 -13.12
CA LEU A 120 4.83 7.94 -12.90
C LEU A 120 4.79 9.14 -13.86
N HIS A 121 4.44 8.94 -15.13
CA HIS A 121 4.60 9.92 -16.19
C HIS A 121 3.31 10.23 -16.96
N GLY A 122 2.22 9.53 -16.65
CA GLY A 122 0.92 9.69 -17.31
C GLY A 122 0.26 11.04 -17.04
N SER A 123 -0.79 11.35 -17.82
CA SER A 123 -1.50 12.63 -17.74
C SER A 123 -2.18 12.88 -16.39
N GLN A 124 -2.47 11.85 -15.63
CA GLN A 124 -3.06 11.94 -14.29
C GLN A 124 -2.14 12.58 -13.26
N THR A 125 -0.82 12.55 -13.44
CA THR A 125 0.14 13.20 -12.53
C THR A 125 -0.09 14.71 -12.43
N ALA A 126 -0.58 15.35 -13.50
CA ALA A 126 -0.97 16.76 -13.50
C ALA A 126 -2.22 17.07 -12.65
N MET A 127 -2.96 16.05 -12.21
CA MET A 127 -4.21 16.18 -11.44
C MET A 127 -4.00 15.96 -9.94
N VAL A 128 -2.80 15.59 -9.52
CA VAL A 128 -2.45 15.29 -8.13
C VAL A 128 -1.29 16.16 -7.64
N ASP A 129 -1.17 16.35 -6.34
CA ASP A 129 -0.09 17.13 -5.74
C ASP A 129 1.16 16.30 -5.46
N GLY A 130 1.06 14.98 -5.56
CA GLY A 130 2.16 14.05 -5.37
C GLY A 130 1.71 12.59 -5.40
N LEU A 131 2.69 11.69 -5.38
CA LEU A 131 2.50 10.27 -5.55
C LEU A 131 3.20 9.46 -4.43
N ILE A 132 2.49 8.49 -3.86
CA ILE A 132 3.10 7.35 -3.13
C ILE A 132 3.12 6.17 -4.10
N TYR A 133 4.29 5.58 -4.32
CA TYR A 133 4.46 4.57 -5.35
C TYR A 133 5.14 3.30 -4.80
N SER A 134 4.53 2.15 -5.09
CA SER A 134 5.05 0.82 -4.78
C SER A 134 5.40 0.08 -6.07
N PRO A 135 6.66 0.15 -6.53
CA PRO A 135 7.10 -0.58 -7.72
C PRO A 135 7.08 -2.10 -7.52
N LEU A 136 6.77 -2.83 -8.58
CA LEU A 136 6.89 -4.28 -8.63
C LEU A 136 7.65 -4.73 -9.89
N GLU A 137 7.30 -4.19 -11.06
CA GLU A 137 7.92 -4.51 -12.35
C GLU A 137 9.18 -3.68 -12.61
N LEU A 138 9.14 -2.38 -12.26
CA LEU A 138 10.33 -1.55 -12.30
C LEU A 138 11.32 -2.00 -11.23
N GLY A 139 12.61 -2.02 -11.58
CA GLY A 139 13.68 -2.52 -10.74
C GLY A 139 14.85 -1.55 -10.63
N PRO A 140 16.02 -2.01 -10.15
CA PRO A 140 17.21 -1.16 -9.95
C PRO A 140 17.67 -0.44 -11.20
N ASP A 141 17.55 -1.06 -12.38
CA ASP A 141 17.94 -0.47 -13.66
C ASP A 141 17.02 0.67 -14.10
N ASP A 142 15.85 0.80 -13.47
CA ASP A 142 14.85 1.81 -13.75
C ASP A 142 14.90 2.98 -12.75
N ALA A 143 15.94 3.12 -11.96
CA ALA A 143 16.03 4.16 -10.94
C ALA A 143 15.86 5.59 -11.49
N ALA A 144 16.19 5.81 -12.76
CA ALA A 144 15.99 7.10 -13.42
C ALA A 144 14.50 7.43 -13.62
N GLU A 145 13.62 6.45 -13.74
CA GLU A 145 12.19 6.67 -13.97
C GLU A 145 11.49 7.30 -12.77
N VAL A 146 12.06 7.18 -11.57
CA VAL A 146 11.50 7.78 -10.35
C VAL A 146 12.08 9.18 -10.06
N GLU A 147 12.98 9.69 -10.88
CA GLU A 147 13.48 11.08 -10.80
C GLU A 147 12.50 12.03 -11.50
N VAL A 148 11.38 12.32 -10.84
CA VAL A 148 10.28 13.16 -11.36
C VAL A 148 10.28 14.57 -10.75
N ASP A 149 9.66 15.54 -11.43
CA ASP A 149 9.63 16.96 -11.03
C ASP A 149 8.51 17.28 -10.01
N TYR A 150 7.88 16.29 -9.43
CA TYR A 150 6.81 16.45 -8.46
C TYR A 150 7.06 15.60 -7.20
N PRO A 151 6.41 15.91 -6.06
CA PRO A 151 6.60 15.15 -4.82
C PRO A 151 6.29 13.66 -4.98
N LEU A 152 7.28 12.81 -4.71
CA LEU A 152 7.21 11.36 -4.80
C LEU A 152 7.76 10.72 -3.53
N VAL A 153 7.10 9.67 -3.05
CA VAL A 153 7.57 8.78 -1.98
C VAL A 153 7.49 7.35 -2.46
N LEU A 154 8.62 6.63 -2.43
CA LEU A 154 8.67 5.20 -2.70
C LEU A 154 8.30 4.40 -1.45
N ILE A 155 7.57 3.29 -1.67
CA ILE A 155 7.36 2.24 -0.67
C ILE A 155 7.74 0.88 -1.26
N GLY A 156 8.26 -0.03 -0.41
CA GLY A 156 8.71 -1.36 -0.87
C GLY A 156 10.20 -1.41 -1.16
N GLU A 157 10.66 -2.44 -1.87
CA GLU A 157 12.08 -2.81 -1.92
C GLU A 157 12.59 -3.15 -3.34
N ARG A 158 11.98 -2.55 -4.39
CA ARG A 158 12.38 -2.79 -5.78
C ARG A 158 13.41 -1.78 -6.30
N ILE A 159 13.23 -0.51 -5.96
CA ILE A 159 14.09 0.58 -6.40
C ILE A 159 14.69 1.25 -5.17
N PHE A 160 16.02 1.34 -5.12
CA PHE A 160 16.76 2.07 -4.10
C PHE A 160 17.51 3.21 -4.77
N THR A 161 17.24 4.43 -4.33
CA THR A 161 17.88 5.65 -4.84
C THR A 161 18.04 6.66 -3.71
N ASP A 162 19.03 7.53 -3.81
CA ASP A 162 19.24 8.68 -2.92
C ASP A 162 18.52 9.96 -3.41
N LYS A 163 17.67 9.85 -4.44
CA LYS A 163 16.98 10.97 -5.07
C LYS A 163 15.55 11.18 -4.57
N VAL A 164 14.93 10.15 -4.01
CA VAL A 164 13.51 10.13 -3.66
C VAL A 164 13.33 9.60 -2.25
N ASP A 165 12.38 10.16 -1.50
CA ASP A 165 12.02 9.65 -0.17
C ASP A 165 11.54 8.21 -0.26
N HIS A 166 12.04 7.35 0.63
CA HIS A 166 11.78 5.92 0.56
C HIS A 166 11.46 5.33 1.95
N ILE A 167 10.31 4.67 2.04
CA ILE A 167 9.86 3.96 3.23
C ILE A 167 9.82 2.46 2.91
N ALA A 168 10.68 1.68 3.54
CA ALA A 168 10.79 0.23 3.36
C ALA A 168 10.38 -0.52 4.64
N THR A 169 10.27 -1.85 4.55
CA THR A 169 9.99 -2.74 5.69
C THR A 169 11.18 -3.66 6.00
N GLU A 170 11.21 -4.22 7.20
CA GLU A 170 12.23 -5.20 7.62
C GLU A 170 11.92 -6.58 7.07
N ASN A 171 12.04 -6.79 5.75
CA ASN A 171 11.74 -8.08 5.12
C ASN A 171 12.70 -9.19 5.53
N VAL A 172 14.00 -8.92 5.53
CA VAL A 172 15.03 -9.90 5.92
C VAL A 172 14.85 -10.30 7.38
N GLU A 173 14.82 -9.31 8.26
CA GLU A 173 14.71 -9.50 9.71
C GLU A 173 13.37 -10.16 10.08
N GLY A 174 12.29 -9.81 9.38
CA GLY A 174 10.96 -10.41 9.55
C GLY A 174 10.95 -11.89 9.20
N ALA A 175 11.41 -12.25 8.00
CA ALA A 175 11.46 -13.64 7.55
C ALA A 175 12.45 -14.48 8.36
N LYS A 176 13.59 -13.91 8.77
CA LYS A 176 14.54 -14.53 9.69
C LYS A 176 13.88 -14.84 11.03
N ARG A 177 13.11 -13.90 11.60
CA ARG A 177 12.36 -14.07 12.84
C ARG A 177 11.30 -15.18 12.71
N ALA A 178 10.57 -15.24 11.60
CA ALA A 178 9.59 -16.29 11.32
C ALA A 178 10.23 -17.67 11.28
N THR A 179 11.33 -17.80 10.53
CA THR A 179 12.06 -19.07 10.38
C THR A 179 12.69 -19.51 11.69
N SER A 180 13.36 -18.59 12.40
CA SER A 180 13.99 -18.89 13.70
C SER A 180 12.94 -19.34 14.73
N TYR A 181 11.74 -18.73 14.72
CA TYR A 181 10.66 -19.15 15.61
C TYR A 181 10.22 -20.59 15.34
N LEU A 182 10.03 -21.01 14.08
CA LEU A 182 9.72 -22.39 13.75
C LEU A 182 10.79 -23.37 14.22
N LEU A 183 12.07 -23.02 14.02
CA LEU A 183 13.19 -23.85 14.47
C LEU A 183 13.21 -23.98 16.00
N GLN A 184 12.98 -22.89 16.73
CA GLN A 184 12.93 -22.87 18.20
C GLN A 184 11.76 -23.68 18.75
N THR A 185 10.62 -23.75 18.04
CA THR A 185 9.47 -24.60 18.42
C THR A 185 9.64 -26.07 18.04
N GLY A 186 10.83 -26.45 17.56
CA GLY A 186 11.24 -27.83 17.31
C GLY A 186 11.04 -28.32 15.89
N CYS A 187 10.67 -27.44 14.93
CA CYS A 187 10.66 -27.79 13.52
C CYS A 187 12.10 -28.03 13.02
N LYS A 188 12.28 -29.08 12.22
CA LYS A 188 13.58 -29.49 11.67
C LYS A 188 13.66 -29.35 10.15
N ARG A 189 12.51 -29.38 9.48
CA ARG A 189 12.37 -29.34 8.03
C ARG A 189 11.43 -28.19 7.66
N VAL A 190 11.95 -26.97 7.69
CA VAL A 190 11.17 -25.78 7.39
C VAL A 190 11.21 -25.51 5.89
N ALA A 191 10.04 -25.56 5.24
CA ALA A 191 9.89 -25.15 3.85
C ALA A 191 9.64 -23.63 3.75
N VAL A 192 9.99 -23.07 2.59
CA VAL A 192 9.64 -21.69 2.23
C VAL A 192 8.82 -21.68 0.94
N VAL A 193 7.66 -20.98 0.95
CA VAL A 193 6.71 -20.91 -0.18
C VAL A 193 6.57 -19.48 -0.65
N GLY A 194 6.72 -19.26 -1.95
CA GLY A 194 6.56 -17.94 -2.58
C GLY A 194 7.86 -17.34 -3.09
N VAL A 195 8.91 -18.13 -3.22
CA VAL A 195 10.20 -17.67 -3.74
C VAL A 195 10.10 -17.34 -5.23
N HIS A 196 10.69 -16.24 -5.65
CA HIS A 196 10.82 -15.87 -7.06
C HIS A 196 12.20 -16.28 -7.56
N PRO A 197 12.31 -17.29 -8.46
CA PRO A 197 13.59 -17.74 -8.97
C PRO A 197 14.31 -16.63 -9.75
N GLY A 198 15.58 -16.39 -9.41
CA GLY A 198 16.41 -15.39 -10.10
C GLY A 198 16.15 -13.93 -9.69
N GLU A 199 15.22 -13.67 -8.77
CA GLU A 199 15.02 -12.33 -8.22
C GLU A 199 16.09 -12.03 -7.15
N GLU A 200 16.79 -10.90 -7.30
CA GLU A 200 17.84 -10.47 -6.37
C GLU A 200 17.36 -9.35 -5.43
N VAL A 201 16.36 -8.59 -5.84
CA VAL A 201 15.75 -7.47 -5.10
C VAL A 201 14.23 -7.64 -5.03
N GLY A 202 13.62 -6.99 -4.05
CA GLY A 202 12.19 -7.10 -3.83
C GLY A 202 11.87 -7.97 -2.62
N SER A 203 10.61 -7.99 -2.24
CA SER A 203 10.16 -8.65 -1.01
C SER A 203 10.44 -10.15 -1.01
N ALA A 204 10.28 -10.84 -2.15
CA ALA A 204 10.52 -12.27 -2.25
C ALA A 204 11.99 -12.63 -2.00
N ALA A 205 12.91 -11.94 -2.69
CA ALA A 205 14.35 -12.15 -2.53
C ALA A 205 14.81 -11.85 -1.09
N LEU A 206 14.34 -10.73 -0.52
CA LEU A 206 14.73 -10.32 0.83
C LEU A 206 14.18 -11.27 1.90
N ARG A 207 12.93 -11.72 1.79
CA ARG A 207 12.34 -12.69 2.71
C ARG A 207 13.01 -14.06 2.58
N PHE A 208 13.35 -14.48 1.36
CA PHE A 208 14.10 -15.70 1.14
C PHE A 208 15.51 -15.62 1.73
N ARG A 209 16.19 -14.46 1.62
CA ARG A 209 17.47 -14.23 2.30
C ARG A 209 17.33 -14.40 3.81
N GLY A 210 16.32 -13.78 4.44
CA GLY A 210 16.08 -13.93 5.87
C GLY A 210 15.83 -15.38 6.32
N TYR A 211 15.09 -16.16 5.50
CA TYR A 211 14.91 -17.59 5.72
C TYR A 211 16.26 -18.33 5.71
N ARG A 212 17.13 -18.07 4.73
CA ARG A 212 18.45 -18.71 4.63
C ARG A 212 19.38 -18.33 5.80
N GLU A 213 19.41 -17.04 6.16
CA GLU A 213 20.20 -16.57 7.30
C GLU A 213 19.77 -17.27 8.61
N ALA A 214 18.47 -17.48 8.82
CA ALA A 214 17.97 -18.17 10.00
C ALA A 214 18.40 -19.65 10.05
N LEU A 215 18.39 -20.36 8.93
CA LEU A 215 18.88 -21.74 8.84
C LEU A 215 20.39 -21.81 9.15
N GLU A 216 21.17 -20.91 8.56
CA GLU A 216 22.62 -20.84 8.77
C GLU A 216 22.97 -20.58 10.24
N GLU A 217 22.32 -19.62 10.89
CA GLU A 217 22.52 -19.30 12.31
C GLU A 217 22.14 -20.45 13.24
N ALA A 218 21.12 -21.24 12.86
CA ALA A 218 20.71 -22.43 13.61
C ALA A 218 21.55 -23.67 13.30
N GLY A 219 22.49 -23.60 12.36
CA GLY A 219 23.29 -24.74 11.92
C GLY A 219 22.48 -25.80 11.16
N VAL A 220 21.32 -25.42 10.59
CA VAL A 220 20.45 -26.31 9.81
C VAL A 220 20.88 -26.28 8.34
N PRO A 221 21.23 -27.41 7.73
CA PRO A 221 21.60 -27.43 6.32
C PRO A 221 20.48 -26.96 5.41
N PHE A 222 20.80 -26.11 4.42
CA PHE A 222 19.86 -25.70 3.40
C PHE A 222 19.49 -26.87 2.49
N ASP A 223 18.18 -27.16 2.35
CA ASP A 223 17.64 -28.20 1.47
C ASP A 223 16.84 -27.55 0.34
N PRO A 224 17.35 -27.56 -0.94
CA PRO A 224 16.61 -27.01 -2.06
C PRO A 224 15.23 -27.63 -2.30
N ALA A 225 14.99 -28.87 -1.85
CA ALA A 225 13.70 -29.54 -1.98
C ALA A 225 12.60 -28.91 -1.11
N LEU A 226 12.97 -28.06 -0.14
CA LEU A 226 12.07 -27.31 0.73
C LEU A 226 11.78 -25.89 0.22
N VAL A 227 12.34 -25.51 -0.94
CA VAL A 227 12.11 -24.19 -1.56
C VAL A 227 11.04 -24.34 -2.63
N VAL A 228 9.90 -23.70 -2.43
CA VAL A 228 8.75 -23.79 -3.35
C VAL A 228 8.51 -22.45 -4.02
N PRO A 229 8.77 -22.37 -5.34
CA PRO A 229 8.54 -21.14 -6.10
C PRO A 229 7.06 -20.81 -6.25
N SER A 230 6.72 -19.52 -6.25
CA SER A 230 5.43 -19.01 -6.68
C SER A 230 5.59 -17.54 -7.08
N ILE A 231 5.27 -17.21 -8.32
CA ILE A 231 5.43 -15.84 -8.83
C ILE A 231 4.29 -14.94 -8.36
N MET A 232 3.06 -15.45 -8.43
CA MET A 232 1.90 -14.76 -7.86
C MET A 232 1.69 -15.21 -6.42
N TRP A 233 1.22 -14.27 -5.58
CA TRP A 233 1.09 -14.53 -4.15
C TRP A 233 -0.36 -14.55 -3.68
N HIS A 234 -1.23 -15.14 -4.52
CA HIS A 234 -2.64 -15.36 -4.18
C HIS A 234 -2.87 -16.69 -3.46
N ARG A 235 -4.06 -16.89 -2.91
CA ARG A 235 -4.43 -18.10 -2.17
C ARG A 235 -4.28 -19.37 -3.00
N ASN A 236 -4.73 -19.33 -4.26
CA ASN A 236 -4.63 -20.47 -5.18
C ASN A 236 -3.19 -20.88 -5.47
N ASP A 237 -2.28 -19.91 -5.50
CA ASP A 237 -0.86 -20.18 -5.72
C ASP A 237 -0.25 -20.89 -4.51
N GLY A 238 -0.66 -20.50 -3.30
CA GLY A 238 -0.30 -21.22 -2.07
C GLY A 238 -0.80 -22.65 -2.03
N VAL A 239 -2.04 -22.88 -2.52
CA VAL A 239 -2.60 -24.25 -2.67
C VAL A 239 -1.77 -25.06 -3.66
N ALA A 240 -1.51 -24.53 -4.84
CA ALA A 240 -0.76 -25.23 -5.90
C ALA A 240 0.68 -25.54 -5.45
N ALA A 241 1.35 -24.57 -4.83
CA ALA A 241 2.71 -24.70 -4.34
C ALA A 241 2.81 -25.81 -3.27
N MET A 242 1.90 -25.79 -2.28
CA MET A 242 1.93 -26.77 -1.21
C MET A 242 1.53 -28.19 -1.67
N ASN A 243 0.55 -28.31 -2.58
CA ASN A 243 0.22 -29.57 -3.22
C ASN A 243 1.44 -30.17 -3.95
N THR A 244 2.13 -29.35 -4.77
CA THR A 244 3.35 -29.78 -5.47
C THR A 244 4.41 -30.32 -4.50
N LEU A 245 4.61 -29.64 -3.37
CA LEU A 245 5.58 -30.07 -2.35
C LEU A 245 5.17 -31.41 -1.73
N LEU A 246 3.92 -31.53 -1.27
CA LEU A 246 3.44 -32.75 -0.60
C LEU A 246 3.34 -33.95 -1.55
N ASP A 247 2.90 -33.74 -2.78
CA ASP A 247 2.79 -34.78 -3.81
C ASP A 247 4.17 -35.30 -4.26
N SER A 248 5.22 -34.50 -4.18
CA SER A 248 6.59 -34.93 -4.43
C SER A 248 7.15 -35.91 -3.37
N GLY A 249 6.41 -36.13 -2.29
CA GLY A 249 6.84 -36.96 -1.15
C GLY A 249 7.69 -36.22 -0.12
N VAL A 250 7.99 -34.94 -0.34
CA VAL A 250 8.67 -34.09 0.66
C VAL A 250 7.74 -33.85 1.84
N ARG A 251 8.25 -33.98 3.06
CA ARG A 251 7.47 -33.78 4.28
C ARG A 251 8.16 -32.71 5.15
N PRO A 252 7.75 -31.44 5.03
CA PRO A 252 8.15 -30.41 5.99
C PRO A 252 7.40 -30.60 7.32
N ASP A 253 7.94 -30.08 8.40
CA ASP A 253 7.28 -29.96 9.70
C ASP A 253 7.04 -28.49 10.09
N GLY A 254 7.51 -27.56 9.24
CA GLY A 254 7.24 -26.13 9.30
C GLY A 254 7.21 -25.50 7.92
N VAL A 255 6.42 -24.44 7.73
CA VAL A 255 6.33 -23.68 6.48
C VAL A 255 6.36 -22.19 6.80
N VAL A 256 7.26 -21.46 6.15
CA VAL A 256 7.23 -20.00 6.01
C VAL A 256 6.63 -19.67 4.66
N ALA A 257 5.42 -19.14 4.65
CA ALA A 257 4.81 -18.58 3.45
C ALA A 257 5.15 -17.08 3.36
N LEU A 258 5.61 -16.64 2.19
CA LEU A 258 6.15 -15.29 2.04
C LEU A 258 5.09 -14.18 2.07
N ASN A 259 3.78 -14.54 2.12
CA ASN A 259 2.70 -13.65 2.55
C ASN A 259 1.54 -14.44 3.16
N ASP A 260 0.56 -13.77 3.76
CA ASP A 260 -0.57 -14.41 4.44
C ASP A 260 -1.57 -15.05 3.47
N MET A 261 -1.69 -14.53 2.25
CA MET A 261 -2.56 -15.14 1.25
C MET A 261 -2.01 -16.49 0.79
N LEU A 262 -0.71 -16.59 0.52
CA LEU A 262 -0.03 -17.88 0.29
C LEU A 262 -0.20 -18.80 1.50
N ALA A 263 0.02 -18.28 2.73
CA ALA A 263 -0.14 -19.04 3.95
C ALA A 263 -1.54 -19.64 4.08
N SER A 264 -2.59 -18.89 3.76
CA SER A 264 -3.97 -19.37 3.74
C SER A 264 -4.16 -20.53 2.75
N GLY A 265 -3.59 -20.42 1.55
CA GLY A 265 -3.60 -21.50 0.56
C GLY A 265 -2.79 -22.73 1.01
N VAL A 266 -1.62 -22.52 1.59
CA VAL A 266 -0.78 -23.56 2.20
C VAL A 266 -1.55 -24.33 3.28
N MET A 267 -2.20 -23.61 4.20
CA MET A 267 -3.01 -24.21 5.26
C MET A 267 -4.17 -25.04 4.70
N HIS A 268 -4.87 -24.53 3.69
CA HIS A 268 -5.91 -25.29 3.00
C HIS A 268 -5.39 -26.57 2.39
N SER A 269 -4.27 -26.52 1.67
CA SER A 269 -3.64 -27.71 1.07
C SER A 269 -3.23 -28.74 2.13
N ILE A 270 -2.60 -28.32 3.24
CA ILE A 270 -2.23 -29.20 4.35
C ILE A 270 -3.45 -29.95 4.89
N GLN A 271 -4.57 -29.24 5.13
CA GLN A 271 -5.82 -29.83 5.62
C GLN A 271 -6.44 -30.80 4.60
N MET A 272 -6.38 -30.49 3.31
CA MET A 272 -6.87 -31.39 2.25
C MET A 272 -6.04 -32.67 2.09
N HIS A 273 -4.82 -32.72 2.64
CA HIS A 273 -3.98 -33.90 2.74
C HIS A 273 -4.13 -34.62 4.09
N ASP A 274 -5.18 -34.34 4.84
CA ASP A 274 -5.46 -34.92 6.17
C ASP A 274 -4.33 -34.67 7.19
N LEU A 275 -3.54 -33.61 7.01
CA LEU A 275 -2.48 -33.20 7.93
C LEU A 275 -2.99 -32.08 8.86
N ARG A 276 -2.52 -32.08 10.09
CA ARG A 276 -2.96 -31.16 11.14
C ARG A 276 -2.00 -29.96 11.27
N ILE A 277 -2.59 -28.81 11.54
CA ILE A 277 -1.85 -27.60 11.86
C ILE A 277 -2.20 -27.21 13.31
N PRO A 278 -1.21 -27.06 14.20
CA PRO A 278 0.24 -27.07 13.98
C PRO A 278 0.91 -28.44 14.25
N GLU A 279 0.17 -29.51 14.58
CA GLU A 279 0.73 -30.76 15.12
C GLU A 279 1.65 -31.46 14.12
N ASP A 280 1.23 -31.56 12.86
CA ASP A 280 2.02 -32.22 11.81
C ASP A 280 2.89 -31.17 11.09
N ILE A 281 2.34 -30.00 10.75
CA ILE A 281 3.04 -28.89 10.07
C ILE A 281 2.67 -27.56 10.71
N SER A 282 3.64 -26.83 11.23
CA SER A 282 3.47 -25.44 11.66
C SER A 282 3.54 -24.48 10.48
N VAL A 283 2.71 -23.43 10.46
CA VAL A 283 2.66 -22.44 9.36
C VAL A 283 2.83 -21.02 9.90
N ILE A 284 3.72 -20.24 9.28
CA ILE A 284 3.87 -18.81 9.52
C ILE A 284 3.68 -18.07 8.21
N GLY A 285 2.90 -16.99 8.24
CA GLY A 285 2.73 -16.04 7.15
C GLY A 285 3.55 -14.77 7.32
N PHE A 286 3.31 -13.84 6.42
CA PHE A 286 3.86 -12.49 6.45
C PHE A 286 2.74 -11.51 6.03
N ASP A 287 2.63 -10.35 6.61
CA ASP A 287 1.74 -9.19 6.44
C ASP A 287 0.81 -8.97 7.63
N ASN A 288 0.50 -10.01 8.43
CA ASN A 288 -0.48 -9.96 9.53
C ASN A 288 -1.81 -9.36 9.07
N SER A 289 -2.32 -9.88 7.94
CA SER A 289 -3.59 -9.43 7.37
C SER A 289 -4.76 -9.67 8.34
N ASP A 290 -5.81 -8.87 8.24
CA ASP A 290 -6.96 -8.97 9.14
C ASP A 290 -7.60 -10.37 9.13
N ASP A 291 -7.64 -11.02 7.96
CA ASP A 291 -8.14 -12.39 7.81
C ASP A 291 -7.36 -13.41 8.65
N SER A 292 -6.08 -13.17 8.93
CA SER A 292 -5.17 -14.15 9.57
C SER A 292 -5.63 -14.60 10.94
N GLN A 293 -6.29 -13.73 11.70
CA GLN A 293 -6.83 -14.05 13.02
C GLN A 293 -8.10 -14.92 12.98
N TYR A 294 -8.79 -14.97 11.83
CA TYR A 294 -10.03 -15.70 11.62
C TYR A 294 -9.84 -17.03 10.88
N LEU A 295 -8.63 -17.34 10.45
CA LEU A 295 -8.31 -18.66 9.89
C LEU A 295 -8.44 -19.75 10.98
N SER A 296 -8.60 -21.00 10.58
CA SER A 296 -8.69 -22.13 11.50
C SER A 296 -7.62 -23.18 11.15
N PRO A 297 -6.58 -23.30 11.99
CA PRO A 297 -6.22 -22.46 13.15
C PRO A 297 -5.84 -21.03 12.77
N ALA A 298 -5.92 -20.07 13.72
CA ALA A 298 -5.53 -18.69 13.49
C ALA A 298 -4.03 -18.58 13.12
N LEU A 299 -3.70 -17.84 12.07
CA LEU A 299 -2.37 -17.80 11.47
C LEU A 299 -1.39 -16.93 12.28
N THR A 300 -0.29 -17.52 12.69
CA THR A 300 0.92 -16.82 13.16
C THR A 300 1.52 -16.08 11.97
N SER A 301 1.83 -14.80 12.11
CA SER A 301 2.30 -13.99 10.98
C SER A 301 3.27 -12.89 11.42
N ILE A 302 4.11 -12.44 10.50
CA ILE A 302 4.94 -11.24 10.66
C ILE A 302 4.11 -10.02 10.32
N ALA A 303 3.98 -9.09 11.26
CA ALA A 303 3.41 -7.77 11.06
C ALA A 303 4.49 -6.80 10.59
N PRO A 304 4.43 -6.27 9.35
CA PRO A 304 5.47 -5.40 8.78
C PRO A 304 5.36 -3.93 9.22
N GLY A 305 4.42 -3.60 10.11
CA GLY A 305 4.25 -2.23 10.62
C GLY A 305 3.50 -1.31 9.66
N LEU A 306 2.44 -1.79 9.01
CA LEU A 306 1.67 -1.07 7.99
C LEU A 306 1.22 0.32 8.41
N GLU A 307 0.78 0.50 9.67
CA GLU A 307 0.36 1.81 10.21
C GLU A 307 1.51 2.82 10.19
N ALA A 308 2.73 2.35 10.49
CA ALA A 308 3.91 3.21 10.45
C ALA A 308 4.31 3.54 9.00
N VAL A 309 4.25 2.56 8.09
CA VAL A 309 4.50 2.77 6.66
C VAL A 309 3.54 3.83 6.12
N ALA A 310 2.23 3.67 6.32
CA ALA A 310 1.22 4.61 5.86
C ALA A 310 1.43 6.02 6.43
N ARG A 311 1.62 6.12 7.76
CA ARG A 311 1.81 7.41 8.44
C ARG A 311 3.06 8.13 7.96
N LEU A 312 4.19 7.43 7.84
CA LEU A 312 5.45 8.02 7.41
C LEU A 312 5.39 8.46 5.95
N SER A 313 4.86 7.62 5.06
CA SER A 313 4.75 7.93 3.63
C SER A 313 3.85 9.14 3.37
N VAL A 314 2.67 9.19 4.00
CA VAL A 314 1.75 10.32 3.84
C VAL A 314 2.33 11.61 4.42
N ARG A 315 3.01 11.54 5.58
CA ARG A 315 3.62 12.72 6.20
C ARG A 315 4.80 13.23 5.36
N ALA A 316 5.68 12.33 4.90
CA ALA A 316 6.80 12.71 4.03
C ALA A 316 6.30 13.37 2.75
N LEU A 317 5.33 12.77 2.07
CA LEU A 317 4.75 13.33 0.86
C LEU A 317 4.09 14.69 1.11
N LYS A 318 3.29 14.83 2.18
CA LYS A 318 2.63 16.10 2.51
C LYS A 318 3.65 17.21 2.79
N ASN A 319 4.71 16.90 3.52
CA ASN A 319 5.76 17.86 3.80
C ASN A 319 6.49 18.29 2.52
N ARG A 320 6.77 17.36 1.60
CA ARG A 320 7.33 17.70 0.26
C ARG A 320 6.40 18.60 -0.53
N ILE A 321 5.09 18.35 -0.53
CA ILE A 321 4.08 19.22 -1.16
C ILE A 321 4.12 20.62 -0.56
N ASP A 322 4.35 20.74 0.74
CA ASP A 322 4.42 22.03 1.46
C ASP A 322 5.82 22.69 1.39
N GLY A 323 6.78 22.11 0.68
CA GLY A 323 8.16 22.61 0.59
C GLY A 323 8.95 22.48 1.90
N GLN A 324 8.60 21.53 2.76
CA GLN A 324 9.25 21.24 4.04
C GLN A 324 10.13 20.00 3.95
N PRO A 325 11.07 19.80 4.90
CA PRO A 325 11.79 18.53 5.06
C PRO A 325 10.80 17.35 5.20
N PRO A 326 11.14 16.14 4.70
CA PRO A 326 10.18 15.03 4.61
C PRO A 326 9.63 14.58 5.97
N LEU A 327 10.48 14.54 6.99
CA LEU A 327 10.09 14.27 8.36
C LEU A 327 10.72 15.28 9.32
N GLU A 328 10.18 15.38 10.53
CA GLU A 328 10.67 16.29 11.56
C GLU A 328 12.12 15.95 11.95
N GLY A 329 12.99 16.95 11.95
CA GLY A 329 14.41 16.82 12.28
C GLY A 329 15.28 16.36 11.11
N ASP A 330 14.72 16.05 9.96
CA ASP A 330 15.48 15.72 8.76
C ASP A 330 15.92 16.97 7.99
N SER A 331 16.94 16.80 7.13
CA SER A 331 17.31 17.80 6.12
C SER A 331 16.27 17.83 4.99
N THR A 332 16.47 18.71 4.02
CA THR A 332 15.68 18.70 2.77
C THR A 332 16.08 17.55 1.83
N ASP A 333 17.16 16.84 2.13
CA ASP A 333 17.60 15.67 1.34
C ASP A 333 16.56 14.54 1.42
N PRO A 334 16.51 13.66 0.41
CA PRO A 334 15.70 12.46 0.45
C PRO A 334 16.06 11.54 1.62
N ILE A 335 15.05 10.89 2.20
CA ILE A 335 15.22 9.99 3.32
C ILE A 335 15.05 8.53 2.93
N PHE A 336 15.77 7.66 3.63
CA PHE A 336 15.47 6.24 3.68
C PHE A 336 15.07 5.85 5.12
N ARG A 337 13.87 5.26 5.28
CA ARG A 337 13.39 4.78 6.59
C ARG A 337 12.93 3.33 6.47
N LYS A 338 13.47 2.48 7.32
CA LYS A 338 13.04 1.09 7.44
C LYS A 338 12.11 0.95 8.65
N VAL A 339 10.90 0.43 8.42
CA VAL A 339 9.89 0.19 9.46
C VAL A 339 10.10 -1.21 10.04
N SER A 340 10.12 -1.28 11.36
CA SER A 340 10.33 -2.55 12.08
C SER A 340 9.13 -3.48 11.97
N SER A 341 9.44 -4.78 11.87
CA SER A 341 8.47 -5.86 11.84
C SER A 341 8.37 -6.56 13.21
N THR A 342 7.24 -7.21 13.49
CA THR A 342 7.04 -8.00 14.70
C THR A 342 6.39 -9.33 14.38
N LEU A 343 6.67 -10.37 15.17
CA LEU A 343 5.98 -11.66 15.07
C LEU A 343 4.72 -11.64 15.94
N VAL A 344 3.58 -11.94 15.33
CA VAL A 344 2.29 -12.12 16.01
C VAL A 344 1.99 -13.62 16.09
N VAL A 345 2.23 -14.22 17.25
CA VAL A 345 2.03 -15.63 17.48
C VAL A 345 0.55 -15.95 17.68
N ARG A 346 0.07 -16.97 16.97
CA ARG A 346 -1.28 -17.53 17.06
C ARG A 346 -1.23 -19.07 17.07
N SER A 347 -2.32 -19.72 16.66
CA SER A 347 -2.49 -21.17 16.81
C SER A 347 -1.98 -22.00 15.64
N SER A 348 -1.48 -21.42 14.55
CA SER A 348 -0.94 -22.16 13.40
C SER A 348 0.50 -22.66 13.62
N THR A 349 1.09 -22.35 14.75
CA THR A 349 2.42 -22.81 15.12
C THR A 349 2.39 -23.50 16.50
N ARG A 350 3.32 -24.44 16.72
CA ARG A 350 3.63 -24.91 18.07
C ARG A 350 4.14 -23.74 18.91
N THR A 351 3.96 -23.83 20.22
CA THR A 351 4.45 -22.84 21.19
C THR A 351 5.82 -23.25 21.73
N LEU A 352 6.61 -22.25 22.15
CA LEU A 352 7.89 -22.46 22.86
C LEU A 352 7.67 -23.13 24.22
#